data_b71f0767aba5a7a7dc48402e59c02cf1
#
_entry.id   b71f0767aba5a7a7dc48402e59c02cf1
#
_cell.length_a   1.000
_cell.length_b   1.000
_cell.length_c   1.000
_cell.angle_alpha   90.00
_cell.angle_beta   90.00
_cell.angle_gamma   90.00
#
_symmetry.space_group_name_H-M   'P 1'
#
loop_
_entity.id
_entity.type
_entity.pdbx_description
1 polymer ?
#
loop_
_entity_poly.entity_id
_entity_poly.type
_entity_poly.pdbx_seq_one_letter_code
_entity_poly.pdbx_strand_id
1 'polypeptide(L)' 'MSQEIIRRKQLETRIGLACSTIYAMMARGDFPRPIKIGRWAVGWRSEDVERWLKSRIVGNS' A
#
# COMPACT_ATOMS: atom_id res chain seq x y z
N MET A 1 -13.48 7.60 -12.04
CA MET A 1 -13.07 7.36 -11.46
C MET A 1 -13.02 6.20 -10.80
N SER A 2 -12.58 5.27 -11.16
CA SER A 2 -12.59 4.09 -10.54
C SER A 2 -11.50 3.97 -9.59
N GLN A 3 -11.76 3.44 -8.47
CA GLN A 3 -10.80 3.19 -7.51
C GLN A 3 -10.33 1.82 -7.73
N GLU A 4 -9.09 1.61 -8.02
CA GLU A 4 -8.52 0.30 -8.17
C GLU A 4 -8.08 -0.23 -6.84
N ILE A 5 -8.21 -1.53 -6.66
CA ILE A 5 -7.70 -2.19 -5.47
C ILE A 5 -6.43 -2.93 -5.87
N ILE A 6 -5.37 -2.68 -5.12
CA ILE A 6 -4.08 -3.29 -5.38
C ILE A 6 -3.89 -4.45 -4.43
N ARG A 7 -3.65 -5.63 -4.97
CA ARG A 7 -3.40 -6.80 -4.15
C ARG A 7 -1.94 -6.81 -3.70
N ARG A 8 -1.65 -7.63 -2.71
CA ARG A 8 -0.33 -7.64 -2.09
C ARG A 8 0.81 -7.83 -3.09
N LYS A 9 0.67 -8.78 -4.00
CA LYS A 9 1.73 -9.02 -4.97
C LYS A 9 1.94 -7.82 -5.87
N GLN A 10 0.87 -7.20 -6.29
CA GLN A 10 0.97 -6.01 -7.12
C GLN A 10 1.61 -4.87 -6.35
N LEU A 11 1.26 -4.77 -5.09
CA LEU A 11 1.82 -3.72 -4.25
C LEU A 11 3.33 -3.88 -4.11
N GLU A 12 3.78 -5.09 -3.85
CA GLU A 12 5.21 -5.35 -3.73
C GLU A 12 5.96 -4.96 -4.99
N THR A 13 5.41 -5.29 -6.12
CA THR A 13 6.02 -4.93 -7.40
C THR A 13 6.01 -3.43 -7.61
N ARG A 14 4.90 -2.80 -7.27
CA ARG A 14 4.74 -1.39 -7.55
C ARG A 14 5.66 -0.51 -6.72
N ILE A 15 5.84 -0.84 -5.47
CA ILE A 15 6.67 -0.01 -4.61
C ILE A 15 8.04 -0.62 -4.35
N GLY A 16 8.27 -1.85 -4.80
CA GLY A 16 9.59 -2.45 -4.71
C GLY A 16 10.01 -2.85 -3.31
N LEU A 17 9.06 -3.13 -2.44
CA LEU A 17 9.37 -3.53 -1.08
C LEU A 17 8.86 -4.94 -0.83
N ALA A 18 9.53 -5.64 0.05
CA ALA A 18 9.12 -6.99 0.41
C ALA A 18 7.87 -6.94 1.30
N CYS A 19 7.13 -8.02 1.30
CA CYS A 19 5.92 -8.14 2.09
C CYS A 19 6.19 -7.88 3.56
N SER A 20 7.28 -8.43 4.09
CA SER A 20 7.59 -8.24 5.50
C SER A 20 7.87 -6.78 5.83
N THR A 21 8.49 -6.07 4.91
CA THR A 21 8.76 -4.65 5.11
C THR A 21 7.46 -3.86 5.14
N ILE A 22 6.53 -4.19 4.24
CA ILE A 22 5.25 -3.52 4.18
C ILE A 22 4.48 -3.73 5.49
N TYR A 23 4.46 -4.95 5.99
CA TYR A 23 3.75 -5.23 7.23
C TYR A 23 4.41 -4.57 8.43
N ALA A 24 5.73 -4.48 8.43
CA ALA A 24 6.43 -3.78 9.49
C ALA A 24 6.08 -2.29 9.50
N MET A 25 5.99 -1.70 8.32
CA MET A 25 5.60 -0.30 8.22
C MET A 25 4.17 -0.07 8.66
N MET A 26 3.29 -1.01 8.35
CA MET A 26 1.90 -0.91 8.80
C MET A 26 1.82 -0.97 10.32
N ALA A 27 2.63 -1.81 10.92
CA ALA A 27 2.64 -1.93 12.37
C ALA A 27 3.07 -0.64 13.04
N ARG A 28 3.93 0.13 12.38
CA ARG A 28 4.37 1.41 12.91
C ARG A 28 3.47 2.56 12.52
N GLY A 29 2.46 2.29 11.71
CA GLY A 29 1.60 3.37 11.23
C GLY A 29 2.18 4.15 10.08
N ASP A 30 3.21 3.62 9.42
CA ASP A 30 3.87 4.31 8.33
C ASP A 30 3.39 3.91 6.95
N PHE A 31 2.37 3.11 6.87
CA PHE A 31 1.85 2.65 5.59
C PHE A 31 0.34 2.54 5.69
N PRO A 32 -0.39 2.79 4.60
CA PRO A 32 -1.85 2.69 4.66
C PRO A 32 -2.31 1.28 4.97
N ARG A 33 -3.41 1.19 5.67
CA ARG A 33 -3.92 -0.10 6.05
C ARG A 33 -4.70 -0.73 4.93
N PRO A 34 -4.66 -2.05 4.79
CA PRO A 34 -5.42 -2.70 3.75
C PRO A 34 -6.91 -2.71 4.09
N ILE A 35 -7.73 -2.82 3.06
CA ILE A 35 -9.15 -2.98 3.25
C ILE A 35 -9.52 -4.41 2.91
N LYS A 36 -10.58 -4.88 3.55
CA LYS A 36 -11.03 -6.24 3.30
C LYS A 36 -11.91 -6.25 2.08
N ILE A 37 -11.54 -7.01 1.09
CA ILE A 37 -12.31 -7.06 -0.14
C ILE A 37 -13.03 -8.38 -0.30
N GLY A 38 -12.88 -9.28 0.64
CA GLY A 38 -13.57 -10.54 0.62
C GLY A 38 -13.26 -11.30 1.87
N ARG A 39 -13.77 -12.50 1.97
CA ARG A 39 -13.59 -13.29 3.18
C ARG A 39 -12.12 -13.58 3.45
N TRP A 40 -11.38 -13.87 2.38
CA TRP A 40 -9.99 -14.25 2.54
C TRP A 40 -9.04 -13.33 1.80
N ALA A 41 -9.53 -12.18 1.39
CA ALA A 41 -8.73 -11.30 0.54
C ALA A 41 -8.70 -9.89 1.10
N VAL A 42 -7.54 -9.27 1.03
CA VAL A 42 -7.40 -7.87 1.38
C VAL A 42 -6.67 -7.17 0.26
N GLY A 43 -6.78 -5.87 0.22
CA GLY A 43 -6.08 -5.08 -0.77
C GLY A 43 -5.97 -3.65 -0.30
N TRP A 44 -5.30 -2.84 -1.09
CA TRP A 44 -5.13 -1.42 -0.77
C TRP A 44 -5.75 -0.60 -1.86
N ARG A 45 -6.30 0.53 -1.51
CA ARG A 45 -6.79 1.45 -2.52
C ARG A 45 -5.60 2.07 -3.23
N SER A 46 -5.66 2.10 -4.55
CA SER A 46 -4.56 2.70 -5.31
C SER A 46 -4.37 4.15 -4.91
N GLU A 47 -5.42 4.84 -4.60
CA GLU A 47 -5.37 6.23 -4.16
C GLU A 47 -4.54 6.38 -2.90
N ASP A 48 -4.73 5.49 -1.93
CA ASP A 48 -3.98 5.54 -0.69
C ASP A 48 -2.50 5.26 -0.92
N VAL A 49 -2.21 4.31 -1.77
CA VAL A 49 -0.84 3.96 -2.08
C VAL A 49 -0.14 5.11 -2.80
N GLU A 50 -0.82 5.73 -3.73
CA GLU A 50 -0.24 6.86 -4.44
C GLU A 50 0.02 8.03 -3.51
N ARG A 51 -0.89 8.28 -2.59
CA ARG A 51 -0.70 9.35 -1.62
C ARG A 51 0.53 9.06 -0.75
N TRP A 52 0.69 7.81 -0.36
CA TRP A 52 1.83 7.42 0.44
C TRP A 52 3.14 7.60 -0.33
N LEU A 53 3.14 7.18 -1.61
CA LEU A 53 4.31 7.33 -2.45
C LEU A 53 4.68 8.79 -2.64
N LYS A 54 3.69 9.63 -2.87
CA LYS A 54 3.95 11.05 -3.05
C LYS A 54 4.55 11.65 -1.81
N SER A 55 4.04 11.26 -0.66
CA SER A 55 4.55 11.79 0.58
C SER A 55 6.00 11.37 0.80
N ARG A 56 6.37 10.17 0.38
CA ARG A 56 7.75 9.72 0.51
C ARG A 56 8.69 10.46 -0.43
N ILE A 57 8.26 10.62 -1.66
CA ILE A 57 9.08 11.27 -2.66
C ILE A 57 9.30 12.73 -2.33
N VAL A 58 8.24 13.42 -1.97
CA VAL A 58 8.34 14.82 -1.65
C VAL A 58 9.17 15.02 -0.40
N GLY A 59 9.04 14.14 0.54
CA GLY A 59 9.77 14.28 1.78
C GLY A 59 11.26 14.13 1.61
N ASN A 60 11.70 13.55 0.50
CA ASN A 60 13.10 13.37 0.27
C ASN A 60 13.77 14.46 -0.50
N SER A 61 13.04 15.35 -1.01
CA SER A 61 13.66 16.40 -1.84
C SER A 61 14.18 17.54 -1.03
#